data_a815d1101926027ce01166bbee5617fb
#
_entry.id   a815d1101926027ce01166bbee5617fb
#
_cell.length_a   1.000
_cell.length_b   1.000
_cell.length_c   1.000
_cell.angle_alpha   90.00
_cell.angle_beta   90.00
_cell.angle_gamma   90.00
#
_symmetry.space_group_name_H-M   'P 1'
#
loop_
_entity.id
_entity.type
_entity.pdbx_description
1 polymer ?
#
loop_
_entity_poly.entity_id
_entity_poly.type
_entity_poly.pdbx_seq_one_letter_code
_entity_poly.pdbx_strand_id
1 'polypeptide(L)'
;MQTEIEILYIDDEANNLVGFKANFRYDYVIHTASNTAEAEKILLSNPDIRVIFCDQRMPGELGIDFLHRIKKDYPKPIRILLTAYADMDTVIDAINKGHIFRFVRKPWMGEEIISAIEEANKFYVANSLLETKNQELQKAYDELDKFAYSVSHDLRDPLTGVLSAVKLGLEFNSIDRIHELLTLMDSSLVSLDAYIDSLRDYYLLRRGELMLSEINFDELFDNVRQFYKMYTQNKDVTFDIRVEQKEPFHCDKAILELILHNLLSNAFKYQQKEQTNPFVKLSVDVSDQQAIIVVRDNGIGISPEHISDIFKLFFRGSDQAKGMGFGLYNVQNALLKLQGSIDVQSPPNTGTTFTVRIPSK
;
A
#
# COMPACT_ATOMS: atom_id res chain seq x y z
N MET A 1 17.44 16.00 8.88
CA MET A 1 17.34 17.47 8.89
C MET A 1 16.17 17.82 9.80
N GLN A 2 16.41 18.53 10.91
CA GLN A 2 15.30 19.15 11.65
C GLN A 2 14.74 20.24 10.72
N THR A 3 13.52 20.09 10.27
CA THR A 3 12.83 21.15 9.52
C THR A 3 12.66 22.34 10.44
N GLU A 4 13.16 23.50 10.02
CA GLU A 4 13.00 24.77 10.76
C GLU A 4 11.51 25.00 11.08
N ILE A 5 11.22 25.50 12.27
CA ILE A 5 9.86 25.76 12.72
C ILE A 5 9.41 27.09 12.11
N GLU A 6 8.36 27.06 11.27
CA GLU A 6 7.78 28.26 10.70
C GLU A 6 6.66 28.80 11.60
N ILE A 7 6.71 30.09 11.86
CA ILE A 7 5.84 30.82 12.79
C ILE A 7 5.23 32.02 12.07
N LEU A 8 3.93 32.20 12.23
CA LEU A 8 3.24 33.43 11.85
C LEU A 8 2.96 34.27 13.09
N TYR A 9 3.44 35.52 13.12
CA TYR A 9 3.17 36.47 14.16
C TYR A 9 2.31 37.62 13.63
N ILE A 10 1.16 37.85 14.27
CA ILE A 10 0.13 38.81 13.82
C ILE A 10 -0.07 39.85 14.92
N ASP A 11 0.19 41.13 14.59
CA ASP A 11 0.07 42.25 15.50
C ASP A 11 -0.07 43.56 14.68
N ASP A 12 -0.98 44.46 15.00
CA ASP A 12 -1.20 45.70 14.26
C ASP A 12 -0.12 46.76 14.51
N GLU A 13 0.66 46.60 15.58
CA GLU A 13 1.76 47.49 15.91
C GLU A 13 3.07 47.07 15.20
N ALA A 14 3.54 47.88 14.25
CA ALA A 14 4.76 47.62 13.48
C ALA A 14 6.00 47.36 14.35
N ASN A 15 6.12 48.04 15.50
CA ASN A 15 7.23 47.85 16.45
C ASN A 15 7.24 46.45 17.07
N ASN A 16 6.05 45.87 17.34
CA ASN A 16 5.91 44.53 17.87
C ASN A 16 6.33 43.46 16.80
N LEU A 17 5.93 43.68 15.53
CA LEU A 17 6.34 42.81 14.43
C LEU A 17 7.86 42.78 14.26
N VAL A 18 8.50 43.97 14.22
CA VAL A 18 9.95 44.10 14.08
C VAL A 18 10.66 43.50 15.29
N GLY A 19 10.19 43.80 16.50
CA GLY A 19 10.76 43.28 17.74
C GLY A 19 10.70 41.77 17.84
N PHE A 20 9.56 41.15 17.56
CA PHE A 20 9.39 39.70 17.56
C PHE A 20 10.32 39.04 16.54
N LYS A 21 10.30 39.53 15.29
CA LYS A 21 11.18 39.00 14.24
C LYS A 21 12.67 39.13 14.59
N ALA A 22 13.09 40.27 15.16
CA ALA A 22 14.48 40.48 15.54
C ALA A 22 14.95 39.49 16.62
N ASN A 23 14.10 39.18 17.61
CA ASN A 23 14.43 38.31 18.73
C ASN A 23 14.52 36.83 18.32
N PHE A 24 13.71 36.35 17.34
CA PHE A 24 13.54 34.92 17.10
C PHE A 24 14.00 34.43 15.71
N ARG A 25 14.43 35.31 14.80
CA ARG A 25 14.79 34.98 13.40
C ARG A 25 16.02 34.06 13.24
N TYR A 26 16.82 33.90 14.27
CA TYR A 26 17.99 33.02 14.20
C TYR A 26 17.66 31.57 14.52
N ASP A 27 16.55 31.36 15.24
CA ASP A 27 16.13 30.03 15.70
C ASP A 27 14.90 29.52 14.92
N TYR A 28 14.11 30.42 14.32
CA TYR A 28 12.85 30.11 13.65
C TYR A 28 12.65 30.94 12.37
N VAL A 29 11.87 30.39 11.45
CA VAL A 29 11.40 31.15 10.27
C VAL A 29 10.17 31.98 10.67
N ILE A 30 10.30 33.30 10.68
CA ILE A 30 9.26 34.22 11.15
C ILE A 30 8.60 34.95 10.00
N HIS A 31 7.30 34.66 9.81
CA HIS A 31 6.39 35.45 8.98
C HIS A 31 5.65 36.44 9.86
N THR A 32 5.44 37.67 9.39
CA THR A 32 4.75 38.73 10.14
C THR A 32 3.60 39.28 9.34
N ALA A 33 2.47 39.53 9.99
CA ALA A 33 1.30 40.15 9.39
C ALA A 33 0.79 41.31 10.28
N SER A 34 0.43 42.43 9.67
CA SER A 34 -0.09 43.63 10.34
C SER A 34 -1.61 43.60 10.54
N ASN A 35 -2.30 42.61 9.95
CA ASN A 35 -3.75 42.43 10.04
C ASN A 35 -4.16 41.05 9.62
N THR A 36 -5.41 40.68 9.87
CA THR A 36 -5.97 39.34 9.59
C THR A 36 -6.00 38.99 8.09
N ALA A 37 -6.22 39.96 7.21
CA ALA A 37 -6.25 39.77 5.76
C ALA A 37 -4.86 39.43 5.19
N GLU A 38 -3.81 40.06 5.72
CA GLU A 38 -2.42 39.75 5.37
C GLU A 38 -2.02 38.37 5.91
N ALA A 39 -2.44 38.05 7.15
CA ALA A 39 -2.21 36.75 7.76
C ALA A 39 -2.78 35.59 6.93
N GLU A 40 -3.99 35.70 6.39
CA GLU A 40 -4.58 34.70 5.52
C GLU A 40 -3.80 34.49 4.23
N LYS A 41 -3.30 35.57 3.60
CA LYS A 41 -2.45 35.45 2.40
C LYS A 41 -1.16 34.70 2.70
N ILE A 42 -0.55 34.97 3.86
CA ILE A 42 0.67 34.30 4.30
C ILE A 42 0.40 32.80 4.55
N LEU A 43 -0.70 32.46 5.24
CA LEU A 43 -1.09 31.07 5.49
C LEU A 43 -1.36 30.30 4.19
N LEU A 44 -1.96 30.96 3.21
CA LEU A 44 -2.20 30.34 1.89
C LEU A 44 -0.88 30.05 1.15
N SER A 45 0.11 30.93 1.28
CA SER A 45 1.39 30.83 0.58
C SER A 45 2.42 29.97 1.31
N ASN A 46 2.24 29.70 2.61
CA ASN A 46 3.19 28.99 3.46
C ASN A 46 2.47 27.87 4.24
N PRO A 47 2.22 26.71 3.63
CA PRO A 47 1.48 25.61 4.25
C PRO A 47 2.24 24.92 5.40
N ASP A 48 3.54 25.20 5.54
CA ASP A 48 4.41 24.61 6.57
C ASP A 48 4.44 25.39 7.88
N ILE A 49 3.68 26.50 7.99
CA ILE A 49 3.50 27.23 9.24
C ILE A 49 2.91 26.33 10.30
N ARG A 50 3.64 26.19 11.43
CA ARG A 50 3.27 25.30 12.54
C ARG A 50 2.61 26.04 13.69
N VAL A 51 3.01 27.28 13.94
CA VAL A 51 2.55 28.07 15.08
C VAL A 51 2.08 29.44 14.63
N ILE A 52 0.93 29.87 15.11
CA ILE A 52 0.39 31.21 14.89
C ILE A 52 0.31 31.91 16.24
N PHE A 53 0.99 33.05 16.37
CA PHE A 53 0.78 34.00 17.44
C PHE A 53 -0.07 35.13 16.92
N CYS A 54 -1.15 35.47 17.64
CA CYS A 54 -2.05 36.54 17.25
C CYS A 54 -2.32 37.48 18.43
N ASP A 55 -2.17 38.78 18.20
CA ASP A 55 -2.60 39.75 19.19
C ASP A 55 -4.12 39.71 19.35
N GLN A 56 -4.61 39.95 20.58
CA GLN A 56 -6.04 39.98 20.90
C GLN A 56 -6.72 41.21 20.35
N ARG A 57 -6.05 42.37 20.44
CA ARG A 57 -6.68 43.67 20.11
C ARG A 57 -6.15 44.26 18.82
N MET A 58 -6.80 43.91 17.73
CA MET A 58 -6.47 44.46 16.41
C MET A 58 -7.66 45.26 15.83
N PRO A 59 -7.41 46.27 15.00
CA PRO A 59 -8.48 46.96 14.30
C PRO A 59 -9.29 46.05 13.40
N GLY A 60 -10.62 46.11 13.54
CA GLY A 60 -11.56 45.37 12.67
C GLY A 60 -12.01 44.04 13.17
N GLU A 61 -11.12 43.17 13.67
CA GLU A 61 -11.45 41.81 14.16
C GLU A 61 -10.60 41.47 15.39
N LEU A 62 -11.22 40.92 16.43
CA LEU A 62 -10.47 40.45 17.60
C LEU A 62 -9.65 39.19 17.23
N GLY A 63 -8.43 39.08 17.80
CA GLY A 63 -7.55 37.92 17.55
C GLY A 63 -8.20 36.59 17.83
N ILE A 64 -9.00 36.50 18.89
CA ILE A 64 -9.73 35.29 19.25
C ILE A 64 -10.75 34.89 18.18
N ASP A 65 -11.47 35.85 17.60
CA ASP A 65 -12.47 35.58 16.56
C ASP A 65 -11.79 35.17 15.25
N PHE A 66 -10.71 35.81 14.92
CA PHE A 66 -9.86 35.43 13.79
C PHE A 66 -9.34 33.99 13.93
N LEU A 67 -8.73 33.63 15.06
CA LEU A 67 -8.18 32.31 15.32
C LEU A 67 -9.27 31.22 15.31
N HIS A 68 -10.47 31.58 15.77
CA HIS A 68 -11.62 30.68 15.67
C HIS A 68 -12.03 30.46 14.20
N ARG A 69 -12.14 31.52 13.43
CA ARG A 69 -12.57 31.49 12.03
C ARG A 69 -11.62 30.69 11.15
N ILE A 70 -10.31 30.93 11.27
CA ILE A 70 -9.31 30.24 10.44
C ILE A 70 -9.11 28.77 10.81
N LYS A 71 -9.56 28.30 11.98
CA LYS A 71 -9.41 26.92 12.41
C LYS A 71 -10.00 25.91 11.41
N LYS A 72 -11.08 26.29 10.72
CA LYS A 72 -11.75 25.42 9.75
C LYS A 72 -10.91 25.22 8.50
N ASP A 73 -10.32 26.30 7.98
CA ASP A 73 -9.59 26.28 6.71
C ASP A 73 -8.11 25.90 6.91
N TYR A 74 -7.56 26.24 8.08
CA TYR A 74 -6.18 25.94 8.49
C TYR A 74 -6.17 25.19 9.83
N PRO A 75 -6.57 23.90 9.87
CA PRO A 75 -6.69 23.15 11.12
C PRO A 75 -5.35 22.79 11.77
N LYS A 76 -4.27 22.66 10.97
CA LYS A 76 -2.97 22.15 11.42
C LYS A 76 -2.18 23.12 12.30
N PRO A 77 -2.00 24.43 11.95
CA PRO A 77 -1.22 25.35 12.76
C PRO A 77 -1.77 25.46 14.17
N ILE A 78 -0.87 25.49 15.15
CA ILE A 78 -1.22 25.66 16.57
C ILE A 78 -1.36 27.14 16.87
N ARG A 79 -2.50 27.52 17.44
CA ARG A 79 -2.92 28.93 17.63
C ARG A 79 -2.66 29.36 19.06
N ILE A 80 -1.89 30.42 19.23
CA ILE A 80 -1.55 31.04 20.50
C ILE A 80 -2.02 32.49 20.47
N LEU A 81 -2.73 32.88 21.49
CA LEU A 81 -3.23 34.26 21.64
C LEU A 81 -2.28 35.09 22.51
N LEU A 82 -1.95 36.28 22.08
CA LEU A 82 -1.22 37.26 22.89
C LEU A 82 -2.22 38.28 23.48
N THR A 83 -2.25 38.48 24.80
CA THR A 83 -3.28 39.30 25.42
C THR A 83 -2.75 40.10 26.62
N ALA A 84 -3.33 41.27 26.89
CA ALA A 84 -3.20 41.98 28.13
C ALA A 84 -4.27 41.50 29.15
N TYR A 85 -4.18 41.93 30.40
CA TYR A 85 -4.90 41.40 31.58
C TYR A 85 -6.47 41.47 31.51
N ALA A 86 -7.07 42.16 30.56
CA ALA A 86 -8.48 42.61 30.69
C ALA A 86 -9.55 41.63 30.18
N ASP A 87 -9.19 40.48 29.52
CA ASP A 87 -10.17 39.64 28.80
C ASP A 87 -10.11 38.15 29.19
N MET A 88 -9.75 37.84 30.44
CA MET A 88 -9.42 36.46 30.89
C MET A 88 -10.55 35.47 30.75
N ASP A 89 -11.80 35.84 31.06
CA ASP A 89 -12.94 34.91 30.99
C ASP A 89 -13.21 34.45 29.55
N THR A 90 -13.09 35.37 28.58
CA THR A 90 -13.26 35.04 27.16
C THR A 90 -12.13 34.16 26.64
N VAL A 91 -10.90 34.37 27.11
CA VAL A 91 -9.73 33.57 26.77
C VAL A 91 -9.85 32.14 27.30
N ILE A 92 -10.29 31.96 28.55
CA ILE A 92 -10.52 30.67 29.19
C ILE A 92 -11.58 29.89 28.41
N ASP A 93 -12.68 30.54 28.03
CA ASP A 93 -13.74 29.92 27.23
C ASP A 93 -13.24 29.45 25.85
N ALA A 94 -12.40 30.25 25.19
CA ALA A 94 -11.81 29.90 23.91
C ALA A 94 -10.81 28.72 23.99
N ILE A 95 -10.06 28.60 25.09
CA ILE A 95 -9.22 27.42 25.35
C ILE A 95 -10.10 26.19 25.52
N ASN A 96 -11.13 26.27 26.37
CA ASN A 96 -12.03 25.17 26.66
C ASN A 96 -12.78 24.67 25.41
N LYS A 97 -13.13 25.58 24.49
CA LYS A 97 -13.72 25.23 23.19
C LYS A 97 -12.69 24.76 22.15
N GLY A 98 -11.40 24.74 22.48
CA GLY A 98 -10.32 24.30 21.62
C GLY A 98 -10.06 25.23 20.42
N HIS A 99 -10.41 26.52 20.51
CA HIS A 99 -10.15 27.50 19.45
C HIS A 99 -8.70 27.96 19.46
N ILE A 100 -8.10 28.07 20.63
CA ILE A 100 -6.70 28.38 20.86
C ILE A 100 -6.04 27.28 21.71
N PHE A 101 -4.74 27.08 21.53
CA PHE A 101 -3.95 26.10 22.29
C PHE A 101 -3.61 26.65 23.68
N ARG A 102 -3.12 27.88 23.72
CA ARG A 102 -2.83 28.63 24.95
C ARG A 102 -2.82 30.13 24.67
N PHE A 103 -2.73 30.91 25.72
CA PHE A 103 -2.41 32.32 25.63
C PHE A 103 -1.07 32.65 26.28
N VAL A 104 -0.46 33.78 25.89
CA VAL A 104 0.71 34.38 26.51
C VAL A 104 0.39 35.82 26.85
N ARG A 105 0.81 36.27 28.03
CA ARG A 105 0.54 37.61 28.49
C ARG A 105 1.53 38.63 27.94
N LYS A 106 1.03 39.84 27.62
CA LYS A 106 1.87 40.99 27.33
C LYS A 106 2.08 41.84 28.62
N PRO A 107 3.31 42.33 28.91
CA PRO A 107 4.55 42.09 28.16
C PRO A 107 5.09 40.70 28.42
N TRP A 108 5.50 40.01 27.34
CA TRP A 108 6.06 38.67 27.38
C TRP A 108 7.60 38.69 27.51
N MET A 109 8.18 37.63 28.08
CA MET A 109 9.62 37.38 28.07
C MET A 109 9.98 36.38 26.96
N GLY A 110 11.21 36.47 26.44
CA GLY A 110 11.68 35.60 25.36
C GLY A 110 11.56 34.11 25.69
N GLU A 111 11.86 33.73 26.94
CA GLU A 111 11.75 32.35 27.42
C GLU A 111 10.30 31.82 27.39
N GLU A 112 9.30 32.67 27.68
CA GLU A 112 7.89 32.28 27.61
C GLU A 112 7.44 32.00 26.18
N ILE A 113 7.90 32.82 25.21
CA ILE A 113 7.62 32.61 23.78
C ILE A 113 8.30 31.34 23.30
N ILE A 114 9.58 31.12 23.63
CA ILE A 114 10.30 29.89 23.27
C ILE A 114 9.60 28.64 23.83
N SER A 115 9.24 28.65 25.12
CA SER A 115 8.48 27.55 25.72
C SER A 115 7.15 27.31 25.02
N ALA A 116 6.44 28.39 24.65
CA ALA A 116 5.17 28.29 23.93
C ALA A 116 5.35 27.71 22.52
N ILE A 117 6.41 28.08 21.80
CA ILE A 117 6.76 27.52 20.48
C ILE A 117 7.08 26.03 20.58
N GLU A 118 7.93 25.65 21.55
CA GLU A 118 8.33 24.25 21.73
C GLU A 118 7.13 23.35 22.07
N GLU A 119 6.27 23.76 22.99
CA GLU A 119 5.06 22.99 23.34
C GLU A 119 4.10 22.92 22.15
N ALA A 120 3.88 24.03 21.44
CA ALA A 120 3.03 24.05 20.25
C ALA A 120 3.59 23.16 19.14
N ASN A 121 4.91 23.19 18.90
CA ASN A 121 5.54 22.34 17.90
C ASN A 121 5.46 20.85 18.27
N LYS A 122 5.66 20.48 19.54
CA LYS A 122 5.45 19.10 20.02
C LYS A 122 4.03 18.64 19.73
N PHE A 123 3.03 19.49 20.01
CA PHE A 123 1.63 19.18 19.78
C PHE A 123 1.30 19.07 18.28
N TYR A 124 1.85 19.98 17.46
CA TYR A 124 1.74 19.94 15.99
C TYR A 124 2.27 18.61 15.41
N VAL A 125 3.49 18.23 15.80
CA VAL A 125 4.14 17.00 15.33
C VAL A 125 3.35 15.76 15.76
N ALA A 126 2.89 15.72 17.02
CA ALA A 126 2.11 14.61 17.55
C ALA A 126 0.77 14.46 16.80
N ASN A 127 0.04 15.56 16.55
CA ASN A 127 -1.21 15.53 15.80
C ASN A 127 -1.00 15.13 14.34
N SER A 128 0.04 15.64 13.68
CA SER A 128 0.36 15.30 12.29
C SER A 128 0.72 13.82 12.17
N LEU A 129 1.47 13.26 13.13
CA LEU A 129 1.79 11.84 13.17
C LEU A 129 0.53 10.99 13.40
N LEU A 130 -0.34 11.40 14.32
CA LEU A 130 -1.60 10.72 14.61
C LEU A 130 -2.52 10.70 13.38
N GLU A 131 -2.64 11.82 12.66
CA GLU A 131 -3.43 11.91 11.43
C GLU A 131 -2.89 10.95 10.36
N THR A 132 -1.56 10.94 10.15
CA THR A 132 -0.90 10.01 9.23
C THR A 132 -1.18 8.56 9.61
N LYS A 133 -1.03 8.21 10.90
CA LYS A 133 -1.30 6.86 11.39
C LYS A 133 -2.76 6.44 11.26
N ASN A 134 -3.69 7.36 11.49
CA ASN A 134 -5.12 7.11 11.28
C ASN A 134 -5.42 6.86 9.79
N GLN A 135 -4.81 7.60 8.87
CA GLN A 135 -4.97 7.37 7.44
C GLN A 135 -4.38 6.03 6.99
N GLU A 136 -3.19 5.65 7.51
CA GLU A 136 -2.61 4.34 7.25
C GLU A 136 -3.50 3.21 7.79
N LEU A 137 -4.01 3.36 9.01
CA LEU A 137 -4.90 2.39 9.65
C LEU A 137 -6.22 2.24 8.86
N GLN A 138 -6.82 3.35 8.43
CA GLN A 138 -8.04 3.31 7.63
C GLN A 138 -7.83 2.59 6.30
N LYS A 139 -6.72 2.85 5.60
CA LYS A 139 -6.37 2.12 4.37
C LYS A 139 -6.22 0.63 4.61
N ALA A 140 -5.52 0.24 5.69
CA ALA A 140 -5.34 -1.17 6.04
C ALA A 140 -6.68 -1.84 6.40
N TYR A 141 -7.58 -1.11 7.07
CA TYR A 141 -8.92 -1.59 7.40
C TYR A 141 -9.76 -1.80 6.13
N ASP A 142 -9.76 -0.83 5.21
CA ASP A 142 -10.50 -0.92 3.95
C ASP A 142 -9.99 -2.08 3.06
N GLU A 143 -8.67 -2.33 3.07
CA GLU A 143 -8.07 -3.49 2.39
C GLU A 143 -8.52 -4.81 3.04
N LEU A 144 -8.53 -4.87 4.37
CA LEU A 144 -8.97 -6.05 5.11
C LEU A 144 -10.45 -6.36 4.88
N ASP A 145 -11.30 -5.34 4.86
CA ASP A 145 -12.75 -5.49 4.63
C ASP A 145 -13.02 -6.03 3.22
N LYS A 146 -12.38 -5.45 2.20
CA LYS A 146 -12.45 -5.95 0.82
C LYS A 146 -11.96 -7.39 0.72
N PHE A 147 -10.86 -7.72 1.40
CA PHE A 147 -10.32 -9.06 1.46
C PHE A 147 -11.33 -10.05 2.08
N ALA A 148 -11.88 -9.73 3.25
CA ALA A 148 -12.85 -10.59 3.95
C ALA A 148 -14.12 -10.83 3.12
N TYR A 149 -14.61 -9.79 2.44
CA TYR A 149 -15.77 -9.88 1.55
C TYR A 149 -15.48 -10.82 0.37
N SER A 150 -14.35 -10.62 -0.33
CA SER A 150 -13.98 -11.44 -1.48
C SER A 150 -13.74 -12.89 -1.10
N VAL A 151 -13.01 -13.14 0.00
CA VAL A 151 -12.80 -14.50 0.52
C VAL A 151 -14.12 -15.21 0.78
N SER A 152 -15.07 -14.53 1.43
CA SER A 152 -16.38 -15.09 1.75
C SER A 152 -17.20 -15.42 0.49
N HIS A 153 -17.13 -14.55 -0.52
CA HIS A 153 -17.80 -14.74 -1.80
C HIS A 153 -17.20 -15.92 -2.57
N ASP A 154 -15.89 -15.92 -2.74
CA ASP A 154 -15.17 -16.90 -3.58
C ASP A 154 -15.11 -18.30 -2.95
N LEU A 155 -15.27 -18.43 -1.63
CA LEU A 155 -15.48 -19.70 -0.96
C LEU A 155 -16.92 -20.22 -1.13
N ARG A 156 -17.91 -19.30 -1.16
CA ARG A 156 -19.32 -19.68 -1.26
C ARG A 156 -19.66 -20.27 -2.63
N ASP A 157 -19.09 -19.77 -3.71
CA ASP A 157 -19.42 -20.19 -5.08
C ASP A 157 -19.14 -21.68 -5.32
N PRO A 158 -17.92 -22.21 -5.09
CA PRO A 158 -17.64 -23.64 -5.26
C PRO A 158 -18.44 -24.52 -4.28
N LEU A 159 -18.64 -24.05 -3.03
CA LEU A 159 -19.47 -24.78 -2.06
C LEU A 159 -20.93 -24.88 -2.52
N THR A 160 -21.48 -23.79 -3.08
CA THR A 160 -22.84 -23.80 -3.63
C THR A 160 -22.94 -24.73 -4.83
N GLY A 161 -21.91 -24.79 -5.68
CA GLY A 161 -21.79 -25.74 -6.79
C GLY A 161 -21.84 -27.18 -6.30
N VAL A 162 -21.04 -27.54 -5.29
CA VAL A 162 -21.03 -28.88 -4.69
C VAL A 162 -22.40 -29.22 -4.07
N LEU A 163 -22.97 -28.32 -3.26
CA LEU A 163 -24.28 -28.51 -2.63
C LEU A 163 -25.40 -28.71 -3.66
N SER A 164 -25.39 -27.96 -4.76
CA SER A 164 -26.36 -28.08 -5.83
C SER A 164 -26.21 -29.40 -6.57
N ALA A 165 -24.97 -29.84 -6.87
CA ALA A 165 -24.71 -31.11 -7.51
C ALA A 165 -25.14 -32.31 -6.62
N VAL A 166 -24.92 -32.22 -5.28
CA VAL A 166 -25.40 -33.23 -4.32
C VAL A 166 -26.94 -33.32 -4.35
N LYS A 167 -27.64 -32.17 -4.26
CA LYS A 167 -29.10 -32.13 -4.26
C LYS A 167 -29.69 -32.74 -5.54
N LEU A 168 -29.13 -32.36 -6.69
CA LEU A 168 -29.56 -32.94 -7.99
C LEU A 168 -29.24 -34.42 -8.09
N GLY A 169 -28.07 -34.85 -7.59
CA GLY A 169 -27.67 -36.26 -7.60
C GLY A 169 -28.58 -37.16 -6.79
N LEU A 170 -29.18 -36.65 -5.71
CA LEU A 170 -30.16 -37.39 -4.91
C LEU A 170 -31.52 -37.60 -5.63
N GLU A 171 -31.81 -36.80 -6.65
CA GLU A 171 -33.05 -36.87 -7.45
C GLU A 171 -32.89 -37.75 -8.70
N PHE A 172 -31.65 -38.03 -9.14
CA PHE A 172 -31.39 -38.78 -10.36
C PHE A 172 -31.10 -40.27 -10.11
N ASN A 173 -31.69 -41.16 -10.93
CA ASN A 173 -31.45 -42.62 -10.96
C ASN A 173 -30.54 -43.05 -12.11
N SER A 174 -30.03 -42.10 -12.94
CA SER A 174 -29.17 -42.42 -14.08
C SER A 174 -27.70 -42.35 -13.66
N ILE A 175 -26.95 -43.43 -13.89
CA ILE A 175 -25.51 -43.54 -13.57
C ILE A 175 -24.70 -42.46 -14.33
N ASP A 176 -25.01 -42.24 -15.61
CA ASP A 176 -24.28 -41.25 -16.43
C ASP A 176 -24.43 -39.84 -15.88
N ARG A 177 -25.66 -39.43 -15.48
CA ARG A 177 -25.91 -38.13 -14.86
C ARG A 177 -25.26 -37.98 -13.50
N ILE A 178 -25.22 -39.04 -12.70
CA ILE A 178 -24.52 -39.05 -11.42
C ILE A 178 -23.02 -38.87 -11.66
N HIS A 179 -22.46 -39.51 -12.70
CA HIS A 179 -21.05 -39.36 -13.03
C HIS A 179 -20.70 -37.91 -13.47
N GLU A 180 -21.55 -37.26 -14.27
CA GLU A 180 -21.40 -35.84 -14.63
C GLU A 180 -21.41 -34.94 -13.39
N LEU A 181 -22.34 -35.16 -12.45
CA LEU A 181 -22.42 -34.37 -11.21
C LEU A 181 -21.19 -34.58 -10.30
N LEU A 182 -20.69 -35.84 -10.19
CA LEU A 182 -19.46 -36.11 -9.45
C LEU A 182 -18.25 -35.40 -10.06
N THR A 183 -18.16 -35.34 -11.38
CA THR A 183 -17.11 -34.58 -12.09
C THR A 183 -17.19 -33.10 -11.82
N LEU A 184 -18.39 -32.55 -11.74
CA LEU A 184 -18.65 -31.13 -11.38
C LEU A 184 -18.27 -30.86 -9.92
N MET A 185 -18.58 -31.78 -9.01
CA MET A 185 -18.20 -31.67 -7.60
C MET A 185 -16.68 -31.73 -7.45
N ASP A 186 -16.00 -32.65 -8.10
CA ASP A 186 -14.55 -32.78 -8.09
C ASP A 186 -13.88 -31.49 -8.56
N SER A 187 -14.32 -30.95 -9.71
CA SER A 187 -13.78 -29.69 -10.23
C SER A 187 -13.99 -28.49 -9.29
N SER A 188 -15.10 -28.45 -8.56
CA SER A 188 -15.42 -27.42 -7.58
C SER A 188 -14.55 -27.56 -6.33
N LEU A 189 -14.31 -28.79 -5.85
CA LEU A 189 -13.42 -29.08 -4.72
C LEU A 189 -11.96 -28.76 -5.04
N VAL A 190 -11.48 -29.14 -6.23
CA VAL A 190 -10.13 -28.76 -6.71
C VAL A 190 -9.96 -27.24 -6.78
N SER A 191 -11.00 -26.52 -7.20
CA SER A 191 -10.97 -25.06 -7.21
C SER A 191 -10.92 -24.45 -5.80
N LEU A 192 -11.63 -25.07 -4.85
CA LEU A 192 -11.62 -24.67 -3.45
C LEU A 192 -10.26 -24.90 -2.79
N ASP A 193 -9.63 -26.04 -3.06
CA ASP A 193 -8.30 -26.40 -2.54
C ASP A 193 -7.24 -25.40 -3.04
N ALA A 194 -7.25 -25.10 -4.35
CA ALA A 194 -6.38 -24.05 -4.93
C ALA A 194 -6.61 -22.67 -4.31
N TYR A 195 -7.85 -22.39 -3.86
CA TYR A 195 -8.16 -21.14 -3.17
C TYR A 195 -7.53 -21.09 -1.77
N ILE A 196 -7.65 -22.17 -1.03
CA ILE A 196 -7.05 -22.30 0.32
C ILE A 196 -5.53 -22.14 0.22
N ASP A 197 -4.90 -22.76 -0.78
CA ASP A 197 -3.46 -22.59 -1.03
C ASP A 197 -3.09 -21.13 -1.31
N SER A 198 -3.87 -20.43 -2.13
CA SER A 198 -3.64 -19.00 -2.41
C SER A 198 -3.77 -18.12 -1.15
N LEU A 199 -4.71 -18.46 -0.25
CA LEU A 199 -4.83 -17.80 1.05
C LEU A 199 -3.64 -18.07 1.96
N ARG A 200 -3.19 -19.32 2.02
CA ARG A 200 -1.99 -19.71 2.78
C ARG A 200 -0.77 -18.92 2.30
N ASP A 201 -0.61 -18.79 1.00
CA ASP A 201 0.47 -18.02 0.39
C ASP A 201 0.41 -16.54 0.77
N TYR A 202 -0.78 -15.95 0.76
CA TYR A 202 -1.01 -14.57 1.23
C TYR A 202 -0.59 -14.39 2.70
N TYR A 203 -0.93 -15.34 3.59
CA TYR A 203 -0.52 -15.30 5.00
C TYR A 203 0.99 -15.53 5.18
N LEU A 204 1.61 -16.39 4.39
CA LEU A 204 3.05 -16.61 4.41
C LEU A 204 3.82 -15.30 4.17
N LEU A 205 3.36 -14.50 3.22
CA LEU A 205 3.99 -13.23 2.90
C LEU A 205 3.89 -12.17 4.01
N ARG A 206 2.88 -12.27 4.88
CA ARG A 206 2.69 -11.36 6.03
C ARG A 206 3.50 -11.73 7.27
N ARG A 207 4.12 -12.90 7.34
CA ARG A 207 5.07 -13.24 8.41
C ARG A 207 6.28 -12.32 8.36
N GLY A 208 6.75 -11.83 9.54
CA GLY A 208 7.72 -10.73 9.63
C GLY A 208 9.10 -11.06 9.09
N GLU A 209 9.69 -12.20 9.41
CA GLU A 209 11.10 -12.52 9.13
C GLU A 209 11.26 -13.47 7.93
N LEU A 210 12.34 -13.23 7.15
CA LEU A 210 12.76 -14.11 6.07
C LEU A 210 13.55 -15.28 6.61
N MET A 211 13.24 -16.51 6.15
CA MET A 211 14.03 -17.71 6.44
C MET A 211 15.03 -17.95 5.31
N LEU A 212 16.19 -17.35 5.43
CA LEU A 212 17.23 -17.45 4.40
C LEU A 212 17.91 -18.81 4.41
N SER A 213 18.06 -19.39 3.23
CA SER A 213 18.82 -20.61 2.98
C SER A 213 19.53 -20.52 1.64
N GLU A 214 20.59 -21.29 1.47
CA GLU A 214 21.23 -21.47 0.17
C GLU A 214 20.27 -22.22 -0.78
N ILE A 215 20.10 -21.68 -1.98
CA ILE A 215 19.21 -22.24 -2.99
C ILE A 215 20.03 -22.95 -4.07
N ASN A 216 19.75 -24.23 -4.26
CA ASN A 216 20.20 -25.01 -5.41
C ASN A 216 19.08 -25.00 -6.46
N PHE A 217 19.27 -24.25 -7.54
CA PHE A 217 18.26 -24.13 -8.60
C PHE A 217 18.06 -25.40 -9.41
N ASP A 218 19.06 -26.27 -9.55
CA ASP A 218 18.88 -27.57 -10.22
C ASP A 218 17.90 -28.46 -9.44
N GLU A 219 18.10 -28.59 -8.13
CA GLU A 219 17.18 -29.35 -7.26
C GLU A 219 15.78 -28.73 -7.23
N LEU A 220 15.70 -27.41 -7.10
CA LEU A 220 14.42 -26.68 -7.08
C LEU A 220 13.64 -26.89 -8.39
N PHE A 221 14.32 -26.83 -9.54
CA PHE A 221 13.67 -26.93 -10.84
C PHE A 221 13.36 -28.40 -11.22
N ASP A 222 14.06 -29.36 -10.66
CA ASP A 222 13.67 -30.77 -10.78
C ASP A 222 12.35 -31.07 -10.07
N ASN A 223 12.13 -30.47 -8.89
CA ASN A 223 10.82 -30.54 -8.20
C ASN A 223 9.71 -29.88 -9.03
N VAL A 224 9.98 -28.72 -9.59
CA VAL A 224 9.07 -28.02 -10.50
C VAL A 224 8.75 -28.86 -11.73
N ARG A 225 9.75 -29.49 -12.35
CA ARG A 225 9.57 -30.37 -13.52
C ARG A 225 8.66 -31.57 -13.19
N GLN A 226 8.85 -32.20 -12.03
CA GLN A 226 7.99 -33.30 -11.57
C GLN A 226 6.55 -32.83 -11.37
N PHE A 227 6.34 -31.71 -10.72
CA PHE A 227 5.01 -31.17 -10.44
C PHE A 227 4.23 -30.89 -11.75
N TYR A 228 4.87 -30.27 -12.74
CA TYR A 228 4.21 -29.93 -14.01
C TYR A 228 4.23 -31.06 -15.06
N LYS A 229 4.75 -32.27 -14.75
CA LYS A 229 4.81 -33.41 -15.66
C LYS A 229 3.43 -33.79 -16.21
N MET A 230 2.39 -33.75 -15.40
CA MET A 230 1.02 -34.04 -15.82
C MET A 230 0.49 -33.05 -16.88
N TYR A 231 0.87 -31.78 -16.77
CA TYR A 231 0.48 -30.76 -17.77
C TYR A 231 1.16 -30.98 -19.11
N THR A 232 2.43 -31.41 -19.11
CA THR A 232 3.18 -31.69 -20.35
C THR A 232 2.68 -32.95 -21.05
N GLN A 233 2.27 -33.97 -20.30
CA GLN A 233 1.78 -35.23 -20.88
C GLN A 233 0.34 -35.16 -21.41
N ASN A 234 -0.53 -34.40 -20.74
CA ASN A 234 -1.97 -34.34 -21.06
C ASN A 234 -2.34 -33.26 -22.06
N LYS A 235 -1.47 -32.23 -22.28
CA LYS A 235 -1.79 -31.06 -23.11
C LYS A 235 -0.79 -30.77 -24.22
N ASP A 236 0.16 -31.70 -24.48
CA ASP A 236 1.23 -31.57 -25.47
C ASP A 236 2.01 -30.25 -25.37
N VAL A 237 2.15 -29.67 -24.18
CA VAL A 237 2.89 -28.43 -23.95
C VAL A 237 4.37 -28.76 -23.72
N THR A 238 5.24 -28.21 -24.53
CA THR A 238 6.70 -28.35 -24.33
C THR A 238 7.13 -27.51 -23.11
N PHE A 239 7.84 -28.12 -22.16
CA PHE A 239 8.39 -27.44 -21.00
C PHE A 239 9.91 -27.52 -20.99
N ASP A 240 10.57 -26.40 -21.33
CA ASP A 240 12.02 -26.26 -21.35
C ASP A 240 12.51 -25.59 -20.08
N ILE A 241 13.54 -26.17 -19.44
CA ILE A 241 14.14 -25.63 -18.22
C ILE A 241 15.65 -25.48 -18.44
N ARG A 242 16.18 -24.29 -18.10
CA ARG A 242 17.61 -23.98 -18.17
C ARG A 242 18.08 -23.33 -16.87
N VAL A 243 19.15 -23.86 -16.29
CA VAL A 243 19.80 -23.34 -15.08
C VAL A 243 21.23 -22.93 -15.44
N GLU A 244 21.60 -21.68 -15.08
CA GLU A 244 22.96 -21.17 -15.07
C GLU A 244 23.25 -20.57 -13.70
N GLN A 245 23.74 -21.39 -12.77
CA GLN A 245 24.10 -20.93 -11.42
C GLN A 245 25.63 -20.91 -11.30
N LYS A 246 26.22 -19.69 -11.33
CA LYS A 246 27.67 -19.47 -11.32
C LYS A 246 28.23 -19.23 -9.92
N GLU A 247 27.35 -18.91 -8.96
CA GLU A 247 27.71 -18.58 -7.59
C GLU A 247 26.60 -19.00 -6.60
N PRO A 248 26.93 -19.13 -5.29
CA PRO A 248 25.93 -19.40 -4.26
C PRO A 248 24.88 -18.30 -4.23
N PHE A 249 23.62 -18.71 -4.02
CA PHE A 249 22.49 -17.78 -3.93
C PHE A 249 21.67 -18.07 -2.67
N HIS A 250 21.44 -17.04 -1.84
CA HIS A 250 20.72 -17.15 -0.59
C HIS A 250 19.39 -16.41 -0.69
N CYS A 251 18.30 -17.11 -0.37
CA CYS A 251 16.96 -16.56 -0.43
C CYS A 251 16.02 -17.33 0.51
N ASP A 252 14.82 -16.81 0.74
CA ASP A 252 13.74 -17.57 1.37
C ASP A 252 13.14 -18.53 0.34
N LYS A 253 13.40 -19.85 0.55
CA LYS A 253 12.99 -20.91 -0.38
C LYS A 253 11.47 -20.95 -0.57
N ALA A 254 10.69 -20.79 0.49
CA ALA A 254 9.23 -20.87 0.41
C ALA A 254 8.65 -19.68 -0.40
N ILE A 255 9.21 -18.49 -0.24
CA ILE A 255 8.80 -17.31 -1.01
C ILE A 255 9.22 -17.45 -2.48
N LEU A 256 10.39 -18.01 -2.76
CA LEU A 256 10.84 -18.28 -4.11
C LEU A 256 9.96 -19.31 -4.82
N GLU A 257 9.62 -20.41 -4.14
CA GLU A 257 8.70 -21.43 -4.64
C GLU A 257 7.31 -20.85 -4.95
N LEU A 258 6.80 -19.97 -4.09
CA LEU A 258 5.54 -19.25 -4.31
C LEU A 258 5.58 -18.42 -5.61
N ILE A 259 6.66 -17.66 -5.85
CA ILE A 259 6.84 -16.87 -7.07
C ILE A 259 6.81 -17.77 -8.30
N LEU A 260 7.63 -18.83 -8.29
CA LEU A 260 7.73 -19.79 -9.40
C LEU A 260 6.40 -20.47 -9.68
N HIS A 261 5.70 -20.96 -8.64
CA HIS A 261 4.42 -21.62 -8.78
C HIS A 261 3.37 -20.70 -9.43
N ASN A 262 3.25 -19.46 -8.97
CA ASN A 262 2.28 -18.52 -9.53
C ASN A 262 2.57 -18.15 -11.00
N LEU A 263 3.82 -17.92 -11.36
CA LEU A 263 4.19 -17.58 -12.74
C LEU A 263 4.01 -18.77 -13.67
N LEU A 264 4.45 -19.96 -13.28
CA LEU A 264 4.32 -21.18 -14.08
C LEU A 264 2.86 -21.62 -14.21
N SER A 265 2.08 -21.60 -13.11
CA SER A 265 0.65 -21.89 -13.15
C SER A 265 -0.06 -20.99 -14.17
N ASN A 266 0.24 -19.69 -14.20
CA ASN A 266 -0.30 -18.79 -15.22
C ASN A 266 0.15 -19.18 -16.63
N ALA A 267 1.43 -19.46 -16.85
CA ALA A 267 1.97 -19.83 -18.15
C ALA A 267 1.30 -21.10 -18.73
N PHE A 268 1.05 -22.12 -17.89
CA PHE A 268 0.33 -23.34 -18.32
C PHE A 268 -1.18 -23.15 -18.48
N LYS A 269 -1.79 -22.29 -17.67
CA LYS A 269 -3.23 -22.06 -17.64
C LYS A 269 -3.72 -21.27 -18.84
N TYR A 270 -2.96 -20.24 -19.25
CA TYR A 270 -3.35 -19.30 -20.30
C TYR A 270 -2.80 -19.66 -21.68
N GLN A 271 -2.54 -20.95 -21.94
CA GLN A 271 -2.22 -21.45 -23.29
C GLN A 271 -3.42 -21.29 -24.23
N GLN A 272 -3.17 -21.05 -25.50
CA GLN A 272 -4.22 -21.00 -26.53
C GLN A 272 -4.68 -22.43 -26.87
N LYS A 273 -6.00 -22.64 -27.02
CA LYS A 273 -6.55 -23.99 -27.30
C LYS A 273 -6.17 -24.55 -28.67
N GLU A 274 -5.89 -23.69 -29.66
CA GLU A 274 -5.60 -24.05 -31.05
C GLU A 274 -4.15 -23.74 -31.44
N GLN A 275 -3.25 -23.58 -30.46
CA GLN A 275 -1.86 -23.24 -30.68
C GLN A 275 -1.08 -24.40 -31.28
N THR A 276 -0.37 -24.13 -32.39
CA THR A 276 0.61 -25.07 -32.92
C THR A 276 1.89 -24.98 -32.07
N ASN A 277 2.30 -26.09 -31.45
CA ASN A 277 3.48 -26.17 -30.57
C ASN A 277 3.43 -25.24 -29.33
N PRO A 278 2.49 -25.47 -28.39
CA PRO A 278 2.47 -24.72 -27.15
C PRO A 278 3.72 -24.99 -26.32
N PHE A 279 4.30 -23.94 -25.72
CA PHE A 279 5.48 -24.08 -24.87
C PHE A 279 5.44 -23.19 -23.64
N VAL A 280 6.15 -23.63 -22.61
CA VAL A 280 6.56 -22.84 -21.44
C VAL A 280 8.07 -23.00 -21.28
N LYS A 281 8.79 -21.90 -21.12
CA LYS A 281 10.23 -21.88 -20.86
C LYS A 281 10.51 -21.24 -19.52
N LEU A 282 11.33 -21.91 -18.72
CA LEU A 282 11.82 -21.43 -17.43
C LEU A 282 13.34 -21.36 -17.51
N SER A 283 13.93 -20.21 -17.24
CA SER A 283 15.36 -20.08 -17.12
C SER A 283 15.76 -19.28 -15.89
N VAL A 284 16.92 -19.59 -15.33
CA VAL A 284 17.55 -18.80 -14.29
C VAL A 284 19.02 -18.58 -14.64
N ASP A 285 19.48 -17.36 -14.42
CA ASP A 285 20.90 -16.97 -14.41
C ASP A 285 21.20 -16.38 -13.02
N VAL A 286 22.17 -16.96 -12.33
CA VAL A 286 22.66 -16.49 -11.03
C VAL A 286 24.06 -15.94 -11.23
N SER A 287 24.17 -14.63 -11.18
CA SER A 287 25.41 -13.87 -11.36
C SER A 287 25.29 -12.52 -10.66
N ASP A 288 26.43 -11.89 -10.32
CA ASP A 288 26.49 -10.56 -9.73
C ASP A 288 25.63 -10.42 -8.46
N GLN A 289 25.61 -11.45 -7.62
CA GLN A 289 24.81 -11.53 -6.39
C GLN A 289 23.29 -11.37 -6.60
N GLN A 290 22.81 -11.77 -7.75
CA GLN A 290 21.37 -11.79 -8.04
C GLN A 290 20.97 -13.01 -8.86
N ALA A 291 19.71 -13.41 -8.74
CA ALA A 291 19.08 -14.38 -9.62
C ALA A 291 18.14 -13.65 -10.60
N ILE A 292 18.32 -13.89 -11.90
CA ILE A 292 17.39 -13.45 -12.95
C ILE A 292 16.62 -14.66 -13.42
N ILE A 293 15.33 -14.70 -13.10
CA ILE A 293 14.43 -15.79 -13.47
C ILE A 293 13.50 -15.33 -14.57
N VAL A 294 13.44 -16.08 -15.67
CA VAL A 294 12.56 -15.76 -16.80
C VAL A 294 11.58 -16.89 -17.00
N VAL A 295 10.29 -16.57 -16.98
CA VAL A 295 9.19 -17.48 -17.37
C VAL A 295 8.57 -16.92 -18.64
N ARG A 296 8.61 -17.71 -19.71
CA ARG A 296 8.08 -17.36 -21.03
C ARG A 296 7.11 -18.41 -21.54
N ASP A 297 5.97 -17.99 -22.00
CA ASP A 297 4.97 -18.80 -22.70
C ASP A 297 4.65 -18.20 -24.08
N ASN A 298 3.94 -18.98 -24.90
CA ASN A 298 3.34 -18.54 -26.15
C ASN A 298 1.80 -18.57 -26.10
N GLY A 299 1.22 -18.34 -24.95
CA GLY A 299 -0.24 -18.30 -24.72
C GLY A 299 -0.95 -17.09 -25.29
N ILE A 300 -2.13 -16.79 -24.73
CA ILE A 300 -3.00 -15.69 -25.22
C ILE A 300 -2.41 -14.29 -25.07
N GLY A 301 -1.39 -14.12 -24.21
CA GLY A 301 -0.85 -12.80 -23.85
C GLY A 301 -1.76 -11.99 -22.94
N ILE A 302 -1.37 -10.75 -22.66
CA ILE A 302 -2.08 -9.81 -21.80
C ILE A 302 -2.38 -8.55 -22.61
N SER A 303 -3.62 -8.06 -22.57
CA SER A 303 -3.97 -6.80 -23.23
C SER A 303 -3.19 -5.63 -22.64
N PRO A 304 -2.66 -4.70 -23.48
CA PRO A 304 -1.89 -3.55 -23.01
C PRO A 304 -2.59 -2.69 -21.96
N GLU A 305 -3.91 -2.60 -22.04
CA GLU A 305 -4.76 -1.86 -21.08
C GLU A 305 -4.77 -2.49 -19.68
N HIS A 306 -4.43 -3.77 -19.56
CA HIS A 306 -4.45 -4.52 -18.31
C HIS A 306 -3.07 -4.65 -17.66
N ILE A 307 -1.97 -4.36 -18.36
CA ILE A 307 -0.60 -4.57 -17.86
C ILE A 307 -0.34 -3.81 -16.54
N SER A 308 -0.90 -2.62 -16.38
CA SER A 308 -0.78 -1.84 -15.13
C SER A 308 -1.56 -2.42 -13.96
N ASP A 309 -2.55 -3.26 -14.25
CA ASP A 309 -3.53 -3.72 -13.27
C ASP A 309 -3.36 -5.19 -12.87
N ILE A 310 -2.59 -5.98 -13.62
CA ILE A 310 -2.41 -7.43 -13.38
C ILE A 310 -1.85 -7.76 -11.99
N PHE A 311 -1.19 -6.82 -11.33
CA PHE A 311 -0.65 -6.97 -9.98
C PHE A 311 -1.59 -6.47 -8.89
N LYS A 312 -2.76 -5.91 -9.23
CA LYS A 312 -3.76 -5.50 -8.24
C LYS A 312 -4.46 -6.71 -7.65
N LEU A 313 -4.77 -6.62 -6.38
CA LEU A 313 -5.52 -7.66 -5.67
C LEU A 313 -6.90 -7.85 -6.34
N PHE A 314 -7.29 -9.12 -6.57
CA PHE A 314 -8.54 -9.53 -7.24
C PHE A 314 -8.67 -9.14 -8.71
N PHE A 315 -7.61 -8.67 -9.35
CA PHE A 315 -7.68 -8.33 -10.76
C PHE A 315 -7.83 -9.59 -11.63
N ARG A 316 -8.78 -9.54 -12.58
CA ARG A 316 -9.05 -10.58 -13.58
C ARG A 316 -9.21 -9.90 -14.94
N GLY A 317 -8.43 -10.30 -15.93
CA GLY A 317 -8.46 -9.70 -17.29
C GLY A 317 -9.75 -9.97 -18.09
N SER A 318 -10.57 -10.92 -17.66
CA SER A 318 -11.93 -11.18 -18.19
C SER A 318 -12.74 -11.96 -17.17
N ASP A 319 -14.08 -11.86 -17.23
CA ASP A 319 -15.00 -12.63 -16.37
C ASP A 319 -14.91 -14.15 -16.62
N GLN A 320 -14.42 -14.57 -17.79
CA GLN A 320 -14.18 -15.97 -18.14
C GLN A 320 -12.80 -16.49 -17.68
N ALA A 321 -11.91 -15.60 -17.20
CA ALA A 321 -10.60 -15.99 -16.70
C ALA A 321 -10.74 -16.83 -15.44
N LYS A 322 -10.37 -18.11 -15.53
CA LYS A 322 -10.33 -19.03 -14.37
C LYS A 322 -9.23 -18.55 -13.43
N GLY A 323 -9.54 -18.20 -12.19
CA GLY A 323 -8.60 -17.83 -11.13
C GLY A 323 -9.05 -16.61 -10.34
N MET A 324 -8.52 -16.46 -9.16
CA MET A 324 -9.03 -15.58 -8.10
C MET A 324 -8.36 -14.21 -8.03
N GLY A 325 -7.40 -13.92 -8.94
CA GLY A 325 -6.68 -12.64 -8.95
C GLY A 325 -5.66 -12.44 -7.81
N PHE A 326 -5.27 -13.52 -7.10
CA PHE A 326 -4.23 -13.46 -6.05
C PHE A 326 -2.81 -13.70 -6.57
N GLY A 327 -2.65 -14.51 -7.61
CA GLY A 327 -1.34 -15.03 -8.01
C GLY A 327 -0.29 -13.96 -8.26
N LEU A 328 -0.55 -13.01 -9.17
CA LEU A 328 0.41 -11.94 -9.48
C LEU A 328 0.53 -10.90 -8.37
N TYR A 329 -0.54 -10.64 -7.62
CA TYR A 329 -0.47 -9.82 -6.40
C TYR A 329 0.48 -10.44 -5.36
N ASN A 330 0.38 -11.76 -5.12
CA ASN A 330 1.30 -12.47 -4.23
C ASN A 330 2.73 -12.42 -4.75
N VAL A 331 2.97 -12.56 -6.06
CA VAL A 331 4.30 -12.40 -6.67
C VAL A 331 4.87 -11.01 -6.40
N GLN A 332 4.09 -9.94 -6.58
CA GLN A 332 4.55 -8.58 -6.32
C GLN A 332 4.93 -8.38 -4.84
N ASN A 333 4.08 -8.83 -3.91
CA ASN A 333 4.37 -8.73 -2.47
C ASN A 333 5.56 -9.60 -2.05
N ALA A 334 5.71 -10.79 -2.63
CA ALA A 334 6.86 -11.65 -2.43
C ALA A 334 8.16 -10.95 -2.84
N LEU A 335 8.16 -10.32 -4.01
CA LEU A 335 9.30 -9.57 -4.52
C LEU A 335 9.61 -8.32 -3.71
N LEU A 336 8.61 -7.56 -3.27
CA LEU A 336 8.81 -6.45 -2.34
C LEU A 336 9.52 -6.91 -1.06
N LYS A 337 9.11 -8.07 -0.50
CA LYS A 337 9.73 -8.65 0.70
C LYS A 337 11.16 -9.11 0.44
N LEU A 338 11.45 -9.65 -0.74
CA LEU A 338 12.79 -10.05 -1.17
C LEU A 338 13.63 -8.89 -1.71
N GLN A 339 13.09 -7.66 -1.80
CA GLN A 339 13.72 -6.50 -2.45
C GLN A 339 14.07 -6.77 -3.92
N GLY A 340 13.25 -7.59 -4.56
CA GLY A 340 13.35 -7.92 -5.97
C GLY A 340 12.45 -7.04 -6.85
N SER A 341 12.46 -7.33 -8.14
CA SER A 341 11.63 -6.65 -9.14
C SER A 341 11.09 -7.63 -10.17
N ILE A 342 10.02 -7.26 -10.85
CA ILE A 342 9.42 -8.02 -11.94
C ILE A 342 9.12 -7.09 -13.11
N ASP A 343 9.47 -7.57 -14.30
CA ASP A 343 9.13 -6.99 -15.59
C ASP A 343 8.19 -7.91 -16.36
N VAL A 344 7.25 -7.36 -17.12
CA VAL A 344 6.34 -8.11 -17.98
C VAL A 344 6.36 -7.59 -19.41
N GLN A 345 6.52 -8.49 -20.34
CA GLN A 345 6.41 -8.23 -21.78
C GLN A 345 5.38 -9.20 -22.35
N SER A 346 4.27 -8.67 -22.85
CA SER A 346 3.18 -9.49 -23.33
C SER A 346 2.46 -8.82 -24.52
N PRO A 347 3.04 -8.89 -25.73
CA PRO A 347 2.31 -8.46 -26.92
C PRO A 347 1.07 -9.36 -27.12
N PRO A 348 -0.06 -8.81 -27.56
CA PRO A 348 -1.28 -9.60 -27.76
C PRO A 348 -1.06 -10.79 -28.70
N ASN A 349 -1.61 -11.95 -28.33
CA ASN A 349 -1.54 -13.21 -29.09
C ASN A 349 -0.13 -13.78 -29.37
N THR A 350 0.89 -13.34 -28.63
CA THR A 350 2.27 -13.84 -28.79
C THR A 350 2.81 -14.52 -27.54
N GLY A 351 1.98 -14.55 -26.46
CA GLY A 351 2.36 -15.07 -25.15
C GLY A 351 2.90 -14.00 -24.21
N THR A 352 3.40 -14.45 -23.08
CA THR A 352 3.88 -13.58 -21.99
C THR A 352 5.30 -13.96 -21.59
N THR A 353 6.10 -12.95 -21.27
CA THR A 353 7.41 -13.13 -20.66
C THR A 353 7.46 -12.33 -19.37
N PHE A 354 7.61 -13.02 -18.24
CA PHE A 354 7.92 -12.42 -16.95
C PHE A 354 9.41 -12.55 -16.68
N THR A 355 10.04 -11.45 -16.30
CA THR A 355 11.45 -11.39 -15.89
C THR A 355 11.50 -10.94 -14.43
N VAL A 356 11.92 -11.82 -13.56
CA VAL A 356 12.05 -11.59 -12.11
C VAL A 356 13.53 -11.44 -11.76
N ARG A 357 13.85 -10.41 -10.95
CA ARG A 357 15.21 -10.18 -10.44
C ARG A 357 15.16 -10.17 -8.92
N ILE A 358 15.97 -11.01 -8.30
CA ILE A 358 16.04 -11.16 -6.85
C ILE A 358 17.51 -11.02 -6.42
N PRO A 359 17.86 -10.07 -5.52
CA PRO A 359 19.20 -10.01 -4.95
C PRO A 359 19.45 -11.18 -4.00
N SER A 360 20.67 -11.72 -3.98
CA SER A 360 21.11 -12.65 -2.93
C SER A 360 21.13 -11.93 -1.59
N LYS A 361 20.72 -12.61 -0.53
CA LYS A 361 20.64 -12.04 0.82
C LYS A 361 21.79 -12.50 1.70
#